data_3704e1cefb6aa2f1883837b44d210d28
#
_entry.id   3704e1cefb6aa2f1883837b44d210d28
#
_cell.length_a   1.000
_cell.length_b   1.000
_cell.length_c   1.000
_cell.angle_alpha   90.00
_cell.angle_beta   90.00
_cell.angle_gamma   90.00
#
_symmetry.space_group_name_H-M   'P 1'
#
loop_
_entity.id
_entity.type
_entity.pdbx_description
1 polymer ?
#
loop_
_entity_poly.entity_id
_entity_poly.type
_entity_poly.pdbx_seq_one_letter_code
_entity_poly.pdbx_strand_id
1 'polypeptide(L)' 'MDCLANIRFLDALDQPINGLVHQLWVGTTLISDYVTPASGESVWIKRPVGTIIDVRVRSIVTGE' A
#
# COMPACT_ATOMS: atom_id res chain seq x y z
N MET A 1 12.85 -9.66 -15.16
CA MET A 1 12.79 -10.38 -13.87
C MET A 1 11.79 -9.69 -12.95
N ASP A 2 10.90 -10.46 -12.37
CA ASP A 2 9.88 -9.92 -11.46
C ASP A 2 10.35 -9.97 -10.02
N CYS A 3 9.93 -8.97 -9.26
CA CYS A 3 10.14 -8.90 -7.82
C CYS A 3 8.81 -8.95 -7.11
N LEU A 4 8.79 -9.60 -5.95
CA LEU A 4 7.70 -9.48 -4.99
C LEU A 4 7.95 -8.27 -4.12
N ALA A 5 6.94 -7.45 -3.95
CA ALA A 5 7.04 -6.25 -3.13
C ALA A 5 5.82 -6.10 -2.24
N ASN A 6 6.04 -5.57 -1.06
CA ASN A 6 4.98 -5.24 -0.12
C ASN A 6 5.31 -3.88 0.48
N ILE A 7 4.29 -3.07 0.67
CA ILE A 7 4.44 -1.74 1.24
C ILE A 7 3.82 -1.76 2.63
N ARG A 8 4.59 -1.29 3.61
CA ARG A 8 4.09 -1.14 4.97
C ARG A 8 3.95 0.35 5.27
N PHE A 9 2.85 0.73 5.86
CA PHE A 9 2.58 2.11 6.24
C PHE A 9 2.77 2.29 7.73
N LEU A 10 3.63 3.24 8.08
CA LEU A 10 3.96 3.55 9.46
C LEU A 10 3.66 5.02 9.74
N ASP A 11 3.24 5.31 10.96
CA ASP A 11 3.06 6.70 11.39
C ASP A 11 4.39 7.30 11.85
N ALA A 12 4.36 8.52 12.37
CA ALA A 12 5.55 9.24 12.79
C ALA A 12 6.28 8.57 13.96
N LEU A 13 5.60 7.67 14.67
CA LEU A 13 6.16 6.94 15.80
C LEU A 13 6.56 5.50 15.41
N ASP A 14 6.64 5.22 14.10
CA ASP A 14 6.97 3.91 13.55
C ASP A 14 5.97 2.82 13.94
N GLN A 15 4.72 3.22 14.17
CA GLN A 15 3.63 2.28 14.46
C GLN A 15 2.86 1.94 13.20
N PRO A 16 2.46 0.69 13.00
CA PRO A 16 1.68 0.31 11.82
C PRO A 16 0.36 1.08 11.76
N ILE A 17 -0.01 1.52 10.56
CA ILE A 17 -1.27 2.24 10.36
C ILE A 17 -2.34 1.24 9.94
N ASN A 18 -3.37 1.08 10.79
CA ASN A 18 -4.51 0.24 10.51
C ASN A 18 -5.60 1.08 9.84
N GLY A 19 -6.29 0.51 8.86
CA GLY A 19 -7.44 1.16 8.24
C GLY A 19 -7.08 2.25 7.23
N LEU A 20 -5.87 2.25 6.70
CA LEU A 20 -5.47 3.22 5.68
C LEU A 20 -6.00 2.78 4.32
N VAL A 21 -6.96 3.55 3.79
CA VAL A 21 -7.52 3.32 2.46
C VAL A 21 -6.56 3.92 1.43
N HIS A 22 -6.05 3.10 0.56
CA HIS A 22 -5.04 3.54 -0.41
C HIS A 22 -5.16 2.77 -1.71
N GLN A 23 -4.59 3.35 -2.75
CA GLN A 23 -4.52 2.75 -4.07
C GLN A 23 -3.07 2.62 -4.50
N LEU A 24 -2.78 1.55 -5.20
CA LEU A 24 -1.48 1.34 -5.83
C LEU A 24 -1.66 1.43 -7.33
N TRP A 25 -0.83 2.23 -7.98
CA TRP A 25 -0.89 2.47 -9.42
C TRP A 25 0.47 2.21 -10.04
N VAL A 26 0.44 1.68 -11.25
CA VAL A 26 1.63 1.61 -12.12
C VAL A 26 1.27 2.38 -13.37
N GLY A 27 1.89 3.56 -13.56
CA GLY A 27 1.52 4.45 -14.64
C GLY A 27 0.06 4.88 -14.52
N THR A 28 -0.74 4.57 -15.53
CA THR A 28 -2.16 4.89 -15.54
C THR A 28 -3.05 3.72 -15.15
N THR A 29 -2.45 2.61 -14.70
CA THR A 29 -3.18 1.39 -14.37
C THR A 29 -3.33 1.25 -12.87
N LEU A 30 -4.57 1.12 -12.40
CA LEU A 30 -4.85 0.81 -11.00
C LEU A 30 -4.53 -0.66 -10.74
N ILE A 31 -3.62 -0.91 -9.80
CA ILE A 31 -3.22 -2.26 -9.43
C ILE A 31 -4.06 -2.78 -8.28
N SER A 32 -4.28 -1.95 -7.27
CA SER A 32 -4.96 -2.38 -6.06
C SER A 32 -5.64 -1.22 -5.37
N ASP A 33 -6.79 -1.52 -4.77
CA ASP A 33 -7.52 -0.60 -3.90
C ASP A 33 -7.73 -1.37 -2.60
N TYR A 34 -7.09 -0.95 -1.54
CA TYR A 34 -6.96 -1.79 -0.36
C TYR A 34 -7.00 -0.96 0.92
N VAL A 35 -7.42 -1.61 2.01
CA VAL A 35 -7.44 -1.02 3.35
C VAL A 35 -6.46 -1.82 4.20
N THR A 36 -5.50 -1.14 4.83
CA THR A 36 -4.48 -1.84 5.61
C THR A 36 -5.08 -2.51 6.84
N PRO A 37 -4.61 -3.72 7.16
CA PRO A 37 -4.94 -4.37 8.42
C PRO A 37 -4.09 -3.80 9.56
N ALA A 38 -4.20 -4.38 10.75
CA ALA A 38 -3.47 -3.92 11.91
C ALA A 38 -1.94 -3.95 11.74
N SER A 39 -1.43 -4.77 10.84
CA SER A 39 0.01 -4.82 10.55
C SER A 39 0.50 -3.64 9.72
N GLY A 40 -0.40 -2.84 9.15
CA GLY A 40 -0.06 -1.73 8.30
C GLY A 40 0.42 -2.13 6.90
N GLU A 41 0.33 -3.40 6.57
CA GLU A 41 0.84 -3.91 5.29
C GLU A 41 -0.21 -3.83 4.20
N SER A 42 0.23 -3.44 3.00
CA SER A 42 -0.60 -3.46 1.82
C SER A 42 -0.60 -4.87 1.20
N VAL A 43 -1.11 -4.98 -0.02
CA VAL A 43 -1.11 -6.27 -0.73
C VAL A 43 0.29 -6.55 -1.28
N TRP A 44 0.62 -7.82 -1.42
CA TRP A 44 1.81 -8.24 -2.14
C TRP A 44 1.59 -8.07 -3.63
N ILE A 45 2.57 -7.50 -4.30
CA ILE A 45 2.53 -7.32 -5.75
C ILE A 45 3.79 -7.89 -6.38
N LYS A 46 3.62 -8.39 -7.61
CA LYS A 46 4.72 -8.95 -8.38
C LYS A 46 4.83 -8.17 -9.68
N ARG A 47 5.96 -7.50 -9.86
CA ARG A 47 6.21 -6.65 -11.03
C ARG A 47 7.68 -6.73 -11.41
N PRO A 48 8.03 -6.38 -12.65
CA PRO A 48 9.43 -6.34 -13.08
C PRO A 48 10.26 -5.39 -12.23
N VAL A 49 11.54 -5.73 -12.09
CA VAL A 49 12.50 -4.88 -11.37
C VAL A 49 12.51 -3.50 -12.03
N GLY A 50 12.49 -2.46 -11.19
CA GLY A 50 12.51 -1.08 -11.67
C GLY A 50 11.13 -0.50 -11.90
N THR A 51 10.05 -1.27 -11.72
CA THR A 51 8.70 -0.74 -11.82
C THR A 51 8.48 0.31 -10.73
N ILE A 52 7.95 1.47 -11.14
CA ILE A 52 7.61 2.55 -10.21
C ILE A 52 6.16 2.37 -9.78
N ILE A 53 5.94 2.29 -8.48
CA ILE A 53 4.62 2.12 -7.90
C ILE A 53 4.20 3.41 -7.23
N ASP A 54 3.11 4.02 -7.71
CA ASP A 54 2.53 5.20 -7.10
C ASP A 54 1.55 4.78 -6.02
N VAL A 55 1.72 5.35 -4.83
CA VAL A 55 0.80 5.13 -3.72
C VAL A 55 -0.07 6.36 -3.58
N ARG A 56 -1.39 6.16 -3.63
CA ARG A 56 -2.36 7.24 -3.46
C ARG A 56 -3.20 6.96 -2.24
N VAL A 57 -2.97 7.75 -1.19
CA VAL A 57 -3.72 7.62 0.06
C VAL A 57 -5.06 8.32 -0.11
N ARG A 58 -6.15 7.65 0.29
CA ARG A 58 -7.50 8.19 0.18
C ARG A 58 -8.03 8.68 1.51
N SER A 59 -7.95 7.84 2.54
CA SER A 59 -8.48 8.19 3.85
C SER A 59 -7.99 7.20 4.89
N ILE A 60 -8.34 7.46 6.14
CA ILE A 60 -8.11 6.52 7.24
C ILE A 60 -9.45 6.19 7.84
N VAL A 61 -9.73 4.88 7.94
CA VAL A 61 -10.94 4.40 8.59
C VAL A 61 -10.62 4.18 10.06
N THR A 62 -11.22 4.97 10.93
CA THR A 62 -11.07 4.81 12.37
C THR A 62 -12.06 3.76 12.85
N GLY A 63 -11.60 2.81 13.66
CA GLY A 63 -12.44 1.71 14.09
C GLY A 63 -13.28 2.03 15.31
N GLU A 64 -14.07 3.02 15.19
CA GLU A 64 -14.93 3.48 16.30
C GLU A 64 -16.15 2.60 16.50
#